data_d8cd84ccc6db64708cadacd64b11166e
#
_entry.id   d8cd84ccc6db64708cadacd64b11166e
#
_cell.length_a   1.000
_cell.length_b   1.000
_cell.length_c   1.000
_cell.angle_alpha   90.00
_cell.angle_beta   90.00
_cell.angle_gamma   90.00
#
_symmetry.space_group_name_H-M   'P 1'
#
loop_
_entity.id
_entity.type
_entity.pdbx_description
1 polymer ?
#
loop_
_entity_poly.entity_id
_entity_poly.type
_entity_poly.pdbx_seq_one_letter_code
_entity_poly.pdbx_strand_id
1 'polypeptide(L)' 'KGARVLIYKNKKYGITCERKFELNDSNMIVGFSSKGCF' A
#
# COMPACT_ATOMS: atom_id res chain seq x y z
N LYS A 1 -9.31 -13.44 -10.28
CA LYS A 1 -9.10 -12.57 -11.38
C LYS A 1 -9.41 -11.13 -11.00
N GLY A 2 -8.68 -10.23 -11.55
CA GLY A 2 -8.84 -8.85 -11.21
C GLY A 2 -7.73 -8.37 -10.31
N ALA A 3 -7.71 -7.07 -10.11
CA ALA A 3 -6.65 -6.43 -9.36
C ALA A 3 -6.87 -6.61 -7.88
N ARG A 4 -5.77 -6.58 -7.15
CA ARG A 4 -5.80 -6.64 -5.70
C ARG A 4 -5.15 -5.39 -5.15
N VAL A 5 -5.56 -5.01 -3.97
CA VAL A 5 -5.00 -3.87 -3.29
C VAL A 5 -4.64 -4.27 -1.88
N LEU A 6 -3.39 -4.05 -1.53
CA LEU A 6 -2.91 -4.32 -0.19
C LEU A 6 -2.67 -2.99 0.50
N ILE A 7 -3.22 -2.85 1.68
CA ILE A 7 -3.08 -1.62 2.43
C ILE A 7 -2.45 -1.94 3.77
N TYR A 8 -1.34 -1.28 4.06
CA TYR A 8 -0.63 -1.42 5.31
C TYR A 8 -0.69 -0.10 6.06
N LYS A 9 -1.05 -0.17 7.30
CA LYS A 9 -1.07 1.00 8.16
C LYS A 9 -0.12 0.79 9.31
N ASN A 10 0.65 1.80 9.59
CA ASN A 10 1.61 1.74 10.67
C ASN A 10 1.59 3.06 11.43
N LYS A 11 1.57 2.97 12.74
CA LYS A 11 1.56 4.17 13.57
C LYS A 11 2.78 4.16 14.46
N LYS A 12 3.53 5.23 14.39
CA LYS A 12 4.75 5.33 15.15
C LYS A 12 5.00 6.78 15.52
N TYR A 13 5.28 7.01 16.79
CA TYR A 13 5.54 8.36 17.28
C TYR A 13 4.42 9.33 16.95
N GLY A 14 3.19 8.83 17.00
CA GLY A 14 2.04 9.67 16.71
C GLY A 14 1.83 9.96 15.24
N ILE A 15 2.61 9.35 14.38
CA ILE A 15 2.51 9.55 12.93
C ILE A 15 1.93 8.30 12.31
N THR A 16 0.88 8.47 11.52
CA THR A 16 0.27 7.35 10.83
C THR A 16 0.83 7.26 9.43
N CYS A 17 1.42 6.13 9.12
CA CYS A 17 2.00 5.88 7.82
C CYS A 17 1.14 4.86 7.09
N GLU A 18 0.73 5.19 5.89
CA GLU A 18 -0.13 4.32 5.12
C GLU A 18 0.53 4.00 3.79
N ARG A 19 0.62 2.72 3.49
CA ARG A 19 1.19 2.27 2.22
C ARG A 19 0.18 1.43 1.49
N LYS A 20 0.06 1.67 0.21
CA LYS A 20 -0.88 0.95 -0.63
C LYS A 20 -0.14 0.34 -1.81
N PHE A 21 -0.37 -0.93 -2.03
CA PHE A 21 0.23 -1.66 -3.13
C PHE A 21 -0.89 -2.20 -4.01
N GLU A 22 -0.78 -1.96 -5.30
CA GLU A 22 -1.76 -2.46 -6.25
C GLU A 22 -1.14 -3.57 -7.08
N LEU A 23 -1.83 -4.69 -7.12
CA LEU A 23 -1.35 -5.86 -7.84
C LEU A 23 -2.32 -6.19 -8.98
N ASN A 24 -1.76 -6.70 -10.06
CA ASN A 24 -2.60 -7.14 -11.17
C ASN A 24 -2.92 -8.62 -11.05
N ASP A 25 -3.47 -9.19 -12.12
CA ASP A 25 -3.84 -10.60 -12.12
C ASP A 25 -2.65 -11.51 -11.89
N SER A 26 -1.49 -11.08 -12.28
CA SER A 26 -0.28 -11.90 -12.16
C SER A 26 0.44 -11.68 -10.83
N ASN A 27 -0.20 -10.99 -9.89
CA ASN A 27 0.41 -10.71 -8.60
C ASN A 27 1.65 -9.84 -8.72
N MET A 28 1.66 -9.01 -9.74
CA MET A 28 2.77 -8.06 -9.91
C MET A 28 2.33 -6.68 -9.47
N ILE A 29 3.22 -6.00 -8.80
CA ILE A 29 2.93 -4.65 -8.32
C ILE A 29 2.91 -3.70 -9.49
N VAL A 30 1.75 -3.12 -9.76
CA VAL A 30 1.59 -2.16 -10.86
C VAL A 30 1.35 -0.77 -10.34
N GLY A 31 1.14 -0.61 -9.04
CA GLY A 31 0.94 0.70 -8.47
C GLY A 31 1.40 0.72 -7.03
N PHE A 32 1.85 1.87 -6.59
CA PHE A 32 2.34 2.04 -5.23
C PHE A 32 2.00 3.43 -4.75
N SER A 33 1.59 3.50 -3.50
CA SER A 33 1.24 4.78 -2.91
C SER A 33 1.63 4.77 -1.45
N SER A 34 2.15 5.88 -0.97
CA SER A 34 2.44 6.00 0.44
C SER A 34 1.95 7.34 0.92
N LYS A 35 1.56 7.38 2.18
CA LYS A 35 0.96 8.57 2.74
C LYS A 35 1.40 8.69 4.18
N GLY A 36 1.83 9.87 4.56
CA GLY A 36 2.23 10.11 5.94
C GLY A 36 3.53 9.45 6.34
N CYS A 37 4.22 8.83 5.41
CA CYS A 37 5.51 8.20 5.69
C CYS A 37 6.63 9.12 5.26
N PHE A 38 7.67 9.15 6.06
CA PHE A 38 8.86 9.91 5.73
C PHE A 38 10.03 8.99 5.47
#